data_abb9644128ae70d52b060d4b0590b2db
#
_entry.id   abb9644128ae70d52b060d4b0590b2db
#
_cell.length_a   1.000
_cell.length_b   1.000
_cell.length_c   1.000
_cell.angle_alpha   90.00
_cell.angle_beta   90.00
_cell.angle_gamma   90.00
#
_symmetry.space_group_name_H-M   'P 1'
#
loop_
_entity.id
_entity.type
_entity.pdbx_description
1 polymer ?
#
loop_
_entity_poly.entity_id
_entity_poly.type
_entity_poly.pdbx_seq_one_letter_code
_entity_poly.pdbx_strand_id
1 'polypeptide(L)'
;SLHPDYVQKTVADIANELGKSEVEMLSQLSDESYRLSSASSAVEYVVAKGMIDSDVRLLLNWPHSNVTSDGGLECSHPRGCGTFPKVISKYRGKDGLGSLERIINKMTLLSATNIGLKDRGVIKEGAFADLVMFDADNTKDNSTFSDSTLKSEGIHSVWVNGTRVLYNGEFSGQLPGRILLKNKE
;
A
#
# COMPACT_ATOMS: atom_id res chain seq x y z
N SER A 1 18.42 -8.21 -12.59
CA SER A 1 17.46 -8.53 -13.67
C SER A 1 18.14 -9.43 -14.68
N LEU A 2 17.49 -10.49 -15.08
CA LEU A 2 17.91 -11.41 -16.17
C LEU A 2 17.90 -10.73 -17.51
N HIS A 3 16.96 -9.87 -17.70
CA HIS A 3 16.72 -9.11 -18.92
C HIS A 3 16.68 -7.61 -18.57
N PRO A 4 17.82 -6.95 -18.45
CA PRO A 4 17.86 -5.51 -18.17
C PRO A 4 17.05 -4.70 -19.18
N ASP A 5 17.03 -5.17 -20.44
CA ASP A 5 16.32 -4.51 -21.54
C ASP A 5 14.79 -4.62 -21.45
N TYR A 6 14.27 -5.48 -20.58
CA TYR A 6 12.83 -5.65 -20.34
C TYR A 6 12.29 -4.79 -19.19
N VAL A 7 13.18 -4.18 -18.44
CA VAL A 7 12.79 -3.35 -17.30
C VAL A 7 11.90 -2.20 -17.76
N GLN A 8 10.73 -2.04 -17.15
CA GLN A 8 9.69 -1.06 -17.46
C GLN A 8 8.92 -1.28 -18.79
N LYS A 9 9.19 -2.34 -19.53
CA LYS A 9 8.36 -2.74 -20.69
C LYS A 9 7.18 -3.59 -20.24
N THR A 10 6.09 -3.53 -20.99
CA THR A 10 4.98 -4.47 -20.81
C THR A 10 5.30 -5.80 -21.51
N VAL A 11 4.61 -6.88 -21.10
CA VAL A 11 4.71 -8.17 -21.80
C VAL A 11 4.35 -8.03 -23.28
N ALA A 12 3.36 -7.17 -23.59
CA ALA A 12 2.95 -6.86 -24.95
C ALA A 12 4.08 -6.20 -25.77
N ASP A 13 4.79 -5.23 -25.21
CA ASP A 13 5.91 -4.57 -25.87
C ASP A 13 7.03 -5.58 -26.20
N ILE A 14 7.39 -6.40 -25.22
CA ILE A 14 8.43 -7.42 -25.37
C ILE A 14 8.02 -8.46 -26.40
N ALA A 15 6.76 -8.93 -26.36
CA ALA A 15 6.23 -9.89 -27.30
C ALA A 15 6.27 -9.35 -28.75
N ASN A 16 5.86 -8.10 -28.95
CA ASN A 16 5.91 -7.42 -30.25
C ASN A 16 7.34 -7.30 -30.78
N GLU A 17 8.31 -6.92 -29.94
CA GLU A 17 9.73 -6.81 -30.31
C GLU A 17 10.33 -8.14 -30.75
N LEU A 18 9.86 -9.25 -30.16
CA LEU A 18 10.37 -10.60 -30.43
C LEU A 18 9.52 -11.39 -31.43
N GLY A 19 8.45 -10.79 -31.97
CA GLY A 19 7.55 -11.44 -32.93
C GLY A 19 6.79 -12.63 -32.34
N LYS A 20 6.45 -12.57 -31.03
CA LYS A 20 5.72 -13.60 -30.27
C LYS A 20 4.33 -13.12 -29.89
N SER A 21 3.46 -14.04 -29.49
CA SER A 21 2.24 -13.68 -28.78
C SER A 21 2.54 -13.33 -27.31
N GLU A 22 1.66 -12.52 -26.70
CA GLU A 22 1.78 -12.16 -25.28
C GLU A 22 1.76 -13.40 -24.37
N VAL A 23 0.97 -14.42 -24.72
CA VAL A 23 0.86 -15.67 -23.97
C VAL A 23 2.16 -16.47 -24.03
N GLU A 24 2.77 -16.59 -25.20
CA GLU A 24 4.06 -17.27 -25.37
C GLU A 24 5.16 -16.55 -24.61
N MET A 25 5.15 -15.21 -24.64
CA MET A 25 6.14 -14.41 -23.93
C MET A 25 5.97 -14.54 -22.41
N LEU A 26 4.75 -14.47 -21.91
CA LEU A 26 4.46 -14.66 -20.48
C LEU A 26 4.88 -16.06 -20.00
N SER A 27 4.57 -17.10 -20.79
CA SER A 27 4.97 -18.47 -20.48
C SER A 27 6.49 -18.61 -20.41
N GLN A 28 7.20 -18.04 -21.40
CA GLN A 28 8.67 -18.08 -21.42
C GLN A 28 9.27 -17.37 -20.19
N LEU A 29 8.83 -16.17 -19.89
CA LEU A 29 9.32 -15.41 -18.72
C LEU A 29 9.06 -16.17 -17.41
N SER A 30 7.88 -16.80 -17.29
CA SER A 30 7.53 -17.60 -16.11
C SER A 30 8.41 -18.83 -15.97
N ASP A 31 8.68 -19.54 -17.07
CA ASP A 31 9.59 -20.71 -17.07
C ASP A 31 11.03 -20.34 -16.72
N GLU A 32 11.52 -19.23 -17.26
CA GLU A 32 12.85 -18.71 -16.97
C GLU A 32 12.97 -18.31 -15.48
N SER A 33 12.00 -17.60 -14.97
CA SER A 33 11.93 -17.20 -13.56
C SER A 33 11.89 -18.41 -12.63
N TYR A 34 11.09 -19.43 -12.97
CA TYR A 34 11.02 -20.68 -12.18
C TYR A 34 12.35 -21.44 -12.15
N ARG A 35 13.02 -21.59 -13.28
CA ARG A 35 14.33 -22.28 -13.37
C ARG A 35 15.39 -21.56 -12.55
N LEU A 36 15.35 -20.25 -12.48
CA LEU A 36 16.32 -19.45 -11.74
C LEU A 36 16.01 -19.40 -10.26
N SER A 37 14.75 -19.32 -9.86
CA SER A 37 14.35 -19.41 -8.45
C SER A 37 14.78 -20.76 -7.84
N SER A 38 14.85 -21.81 -8.66
CA SER A 38 15.37 -23.12 -8.25
C SER A 38 16.89 -23.17 -8.11
N ALA A 39 17.63 -22.25 -8.77
CA ALA A 39 19.09 -22.20 -8.78
C ALA A 39 19.69 -21.05 -7.96
N SER A 40 18.90 -20.02 -7.66
CA SER A 40 19.30 -18.84 -6.90
C SER A 40 18.11 -18.25 -6.16
N SER A 41 18.35 -17.42 -5.14
CA SER A 41 17.31 -16.68 -4.43
C SER A 41 16.75 -15.47 -5.21
N ALA A 42 17.01 -15.40 -6.52
CA ALA A 42 16.49 -14.32 -7.37
C ALA A 42 15.00 -14.53 -7.65
N VAL A 43 14.18 -13.52 -7.36
CA VAL A 43 12.75 -13.51 -7.61
C VAL A 43 12.43 -12.38 -8.58
N GLU A 44 11.73 -12.69 -9.66
CA GLU A 44 11.17 -11.67 -10.56
C GLU A 44 9.76 -11.28 -10.12
N TYR A 45 9.46 -9.99 -10.21
CA TYR A 45 8.14 -9.47 -9.91
C TYR A 45 7.47 -8.95 -11.18
N VAL A 46 6.27 -9.40 -11.43
CA VAL A 46 5.42 -8.88 -12.50
C VAL A 46 4.32 -8.02 -11.89
N VAL A 47 4.15 -6.82 -12.41
CA VAL A 47 3.06 -5.92 -12.00
C VAL A 47 1.86 -6.15 -12.89
N ALA A 48 0.82 -6.79 -12.35
CA ALA A 48 -0.46 -6.94 -13.02
C ALA A 48 -1.37 -5.73 -12.74
N LYS A 49 -1.83 -5.05 -13.78
CA LYS A 49 -2.87 -4.00 -13.66
C LYS A 49 -4.24 -4.66 -13.76
N GLY A 50 -4.83 -4.99 -12.62
CA GLY A 50 -6.10 -5.73 -12.55
C GLY A 50 -7.35 -4.86 -12.39
N MET A 51 -7.21 -3.56 -12.08
CA MET A 51 -8.34 -2.64 -11.85
C MET A 51 -8.11 -1.30 -12.52
N ILE A 52 -9.19 -0.73 -13.06
CA ILE A 52 -9.21 0.66 -13.54
C ILE A 52 -9.66 1.60 -12.41
N ASP A 53 -9.34 2.88 -12.55
CA ASP A 53 -9.60 3.88 -11.49
C ASP A 53 -11.10 4.01 -11.14
N SER A 54 -11.99 3.86 -12.13
CA SER A 54 -13.45 3.86 -11.92
C SER A 54 -13.92 2.75 -10.98
N ASP A 55 -13.35 1.55 -11.12
CA ASP A 55 -13.70 0.41 -10.27
C ASP A 55 -13.21 0.61 -8.84
N VAL A 56 -11.98 1.13 -8.71
CA VAL A 56 -11.42 1.50 -7.41
C VAL A 56 -12.29 2.55 -6.72
N ARG A 57 -12.75 3.59 -7.43
CA ARG A 57 -13.65 4.62 -6.89
C ARG A 57 -14.99 4.03 -6.47
N LEU A 58 -15.56 3.14 -7.28
CA LEU A 58 -16.82 2.48 -6.95
C LEU A 58 -16.69 1.65 -5.67
N LEU A 59 -15.66 0.84 -5.56
CA LEU A 59 -15.40 0.02 -4.37
C LEU A 59 -15.10 0.87 -3.13
N LEU A 60 -14.30 1.92 -3.26
CA LEU A 60 -14.01 2.85 -2.17
C LEU A 60 -15.27 3.60 -1.71
N ASN A 61 -16.24 3.87 -2.59
CA ASN A 61 -17.49 4.52 -2.24
C ASN A 61 -18.49 3.60 -1.52
N TRP A 62 -18.35 2.29 -1.63
CA TRP A 62 -19.19 1.37 -0.88
C TRP A 62 -19.01 1.58 0.64
N PRO A 63 -20.11 1.79 1.42
CA PRO A 63 -20.00 2.22 2.82
C PRO A 63 -19.30 1.20 3.73
N HIS A 64 -19.31 -0.08 3.37
CA HIS A 64 -18.75 -1.17 4.18
C HIS A 64 -17.33 -1.56 3.79
N SER A 65 -16.76 -0.99 2.71
CA SER A 65 -15.36 -1.25 2.36
C SER A 65 -14.43 -0.41 3.22
N ASN A 66 -13.39 -1.02 3.73
CA ASN A 66 -12.27 -0.33 4.36
C ASN A 66 -11.04 -0.34 3.45
N VAL A 67 -10.06 0.49 3.77
CA VAL A 67 -8.79 0.58 3.03
C VAL A 67 -7.73 -0.27 3.74
N THR A 68 -7.04 -1.08 2.95
CA THR A 68 -5.84 -1.81 3.39
C THR A 68 -4.75 -1.68 2.33
N SER A 69 -3.49 -1.73 2.73
CA SER A 69 -2.36 -1.61 1.80
C SER A 69 -2.06 -2.89 1.05
N ASP A 70 -2.40 -4.05 1.59
CA ASP A 70 -1.92 -5.36 1.11
C ASP A 70 -0.40 -5.38 0.89
N GLY A 71 0.32 -4.60 1.70
CA GLY A 71 1.77 -4.41 1.62
C GLY A 71 2.51 -5.39 2.53
N GLY A 72 3.62 -5.92 2.03
CA GLY A 72 4.60 -6.65 2.84
C GLY A 72 5.55 -5.70 3.58
N LEU A 73 6.28 -6.23 4.56
CA LEU A 73 7.27 -5.48 5.35
C LEU A 73 8.43 -4.96 4.48
N GLU A 74 8.72 -5.63 3.37
CA GLU A 74 9.82 -5.30 2.47
C GLU A 74 9.51 -4.15 1.52
N CYS A 75 8.26 -3.62 1.54
CA CYS A 75 7.80 -2.58 0.61
C CYS A 75 8.18 -2.85 -0.87
N SER A 76 8.16 -4.11 -1.30
CA SER A 76 8.52 -4.53 -2.67
C SER A 76 7.54 -4.02 -3.74
N HIS A 77 6.39 -3.51 -3.34
CA HIS A 77 5.38 -2.91 -4.21
C HIS A 77 4.99 -1.53 -3.65
N PRO A 78 4.75 -0.50 -4.48
CA PRO A 78 4.37 0.86 -4.05
C PRO A 78 3.22 0.91 -3.04
N ARG A 79 2.27 -0.04 -3.14
CA ARG A 79 1.14 -0.11 -2.20
C ARG A 79 1.56 -0.29 -0.74
N GLY A 80 2.70 -0.92 -0.47
CA GLY A 80 3.19 -1.14 0.89
C GLY A 80 3.42 0.16 1.64
N CYS A 81 4.13 1.10 1.02
CA CYS A 81 4.49 2.39 1.61
C CYS A 81 3.50 3.51 1.26
N GLY A 82 2.86 3.47 0.08
CA GLY A 82 2.13 4.60 -0.50
C GLY A 82 0.61 4.55 -0.41
N THR A 83 -0.04 3.42 -0.07
CA THR A 83 -1.50 3.29 -0.15
C THR A 83 -2.25 4.37 0.63
N PHE A 84 -1.95 4.56 1.91
CA PHE A 84 -2.71 5.50 2.74
C PHE A 84 -2.51 6.96 2.33
N PRO A 85 -1.29 7.45 2.11
CA PRO A 85 -1.06 8.79 1.56
C PRO A 85 -1.72 8.99 0.20
N LYS A 86 -1.68 7.99 -0.68
CA LYS A 86 -2.34 8.04 -1.99
C LYS A 86 -3.85 8.15 -1.89
N VAL A 87 -4.48 7.43 -0.95
CA VAL A 87 -5.93 7.54 -0.74
C VAL A 87 -6.30 8.94 -0.26
N ILE A 88 -5.54 9.53 0.64
CA ILE A 88 -5.74 10.91 1.12
C ILE A 88 -5.60 11.91 -0.05
N SER A 89 -4.53 11.82 -0.83
CA SER A 89 -4.25 12.81 -1.89
C SER A 89 -5.13 12.65 -3.12
N LYS A 90 -5.37 11.42 -3.57
CA LYS A 90 -6.03 11.15 -4.86
C LYS A 90 -7.55 11.05 -4.76
N TYR A 91 -8.07 10.52 -3.65
CA TYR A 91 -9.49 10.19 -3.53
C TYR A 91 -10.28 11.13 -2.62
N ARG A 92 -9.69 12.24 -2.19
CA ARG A 92 -10.38 13.34 -1.51
C ARG A 92 -11.13 14.22 -2.52
N GLY A 93 -12.29 14.73 -2.14
CA GLY A 93 -13.09 15.65 -2.95
C GLY A 93 -14.31 15.02 -3.62
N LYS A 94 -15.02 15.81 -4.44
CA LYS A 94 -16.33 15.45 -5.02
C LYS A 94 -16.27 14.23 -5.95
N ASP A 95 -15.16 14.07 -6.66
CA ASP A 95 -14.97 12.96 -7.60
C ASP A 95 -14.38 11.71 -6.94
N GLY A 96 -14.23 11.72 -5.61
CA GLY A 96 -13.65 10.63 -4.84
C GLY A 96 -14.54 10.18 -3.69
N LEU A 97 -13.93 9.95 -2.53
CA LEU A 97 -14.62 9.53 -1.30
C LEU A 97 -15.35 10.69 -0.58
N GLY A 98 -15.27 11.92 -1.08
CA GLY A 98 -15.83 13.09 -0.45
C GLY A 98 -14.92 13.70 0.61
N SER A 99 -15.40 13.80 1.87
CA SER A 99 -14.66 14.48 2.94
C SER A 99 -13.46 13.69 3.46
N LEU A 100 -12.50 14.42 4.04
CA LEU A 100 -11.34 13.83 4.70
C LEU A 100 -11.75 12.88 5.82
N GLU A 101 -12.75 13.24 6.61
CA GLU A 101 -13.24 12.44 7.73
C GLU A 101 -13.73 11.07 7.28
N ARG A 102 -14.41 11.00 6.13
CA ARG A 102 -14.87 9.74 5.55
C ARG A 102 -13.68 8.86 5.12
N ILE A 103 -12.67 9.46 4.52
CA ILE A 103 -11.44 8.76 4.14
C ILE A 103 -10.74 8.20 5.38
N ILE A 104 -10.53 9.04 6.39
CA ILE A 104 -9.88 8.63 7.64
C ILE A 104 -10.68 7.54 8.35
N ASN A 105 -12.00 7.65 8.41
CA ASN A 105 -12.86 6.62 8.99
C ASN A 105 -12.63 5.25 8.33
N LYS A 106 -12.53 5.19 6.99
CA LYS A 106 -12.29 3.93 6.26
C LYS A 106 -10.91 3.32 6.52
N MET A 107 -9.93 4.11 6.90
CA MET A 107 -8.56 3.68 7.23
C MET A 107 -8.35 3.42 8.74
N THR A 108 -9.31 3.78 9.58
CA THR A 108 -9.18 3.72 11.04
C THR A 108 -10.36 3.00 11.70
N LEU A 109 -11.42 3.72 12.10
CA LEU A 109 -12.52 3.15 12.88
C LEU A 109 -13.27 2.04 12.13
N LEU A 110 -13.58 2.21 10.85
CA LEU A 110 -14.25 1.17 10.06
C LEU A 110 -13.38 -0.08 9.94
N SER A 111 -12.08 0.08 9.67
CA SER A 111 -11.13 -1.04 9.62
C SER A 111 -11.06 -1.77 10.96
N ALA A 112 -10.90 -1.03 12.07
CA ALA A 112 -10.86 -1.59 13.42
C ALA A 112 -12.16 -2.35 13.75
N THR A 113 -13.31 -1.78 13.41
CA THR A 113 -14.63 -2.39 13.61
C THR A 113 -14.77 -3.69 12.83
N ASN A 114 -14.41 -3.70 11.55
CA ASN A 114 -14.51 -4.87 10.68
C ASN A 114 -13.69 -6.07 11.17
N ILE A 115 -12.56 -5.82 11.83
CA ILE A 115 -11.71 -6.88 12.40
C ILE A 115 -11.95 -7.13 13.90
N GLY A 116 -12.90 -6.39 14.52
CA GLY A 116 -13.31 -6.57 15.91
C GLY A 116 -12.40 -5.95 16.96
N LEU A 117 -11.62 -4.92 16.63
CA LEU A 117 -10.83 -4.15 17.60
C LEU A 117 -11.71 -3.08 18.27
N LYS A 118 -11.75 -3.07 19.61
CA LYS A 118 -12.66 -2.18 20.37
C LYS A 118 -12.05 -0.84 20.76
N ASP A 119 -10.74 -0.77 20.99
CA ASP A 119 -10.07 0.40 21.60
C ASP A 119 -9.01 1.02 20.68
N ARG A 120 -9.21 0.87 19.35
CA ARG A 120 -8.34 1.42 18.31
C ARG A 120 -9.15 2.05 17.18
N GLY A 121 -8.50 2.88 16.37
CA GLY A 121 -9.12 3.54 15.22
C GLY A 121 -10.02 4.74 15.58
N VAL A 122 -10.01 5.17 16.83
CA VAL A 122 -10.81 6.31 17.33
C VAL A 122 -10.03 7.10 18.36
N ILE A 123 -10.19 8.43 18.35
CA ILE A 123 -9.63 9.32 19.37
C ILE A 123 -10.68 9.49 20.48
N LYS A 124 -10.49 8.78 21.58
CA LYS A 124 -11.33 8.89 22.79
C LYS A 124 -10.50 8.52 24.03
N GLU A 125 -10.94 8.97 25.21
CA GLU A 125 -10.35 8.54 26.48
C GLU A 125 -10.39 7.02 26.64
N GLY A 126 -9.29 6.44 27.08
CA GLY A 126 -9.13 4.99 27.26
C GLY A 126 -8.76 4.22 26.00
N ALA A 127 -8.78 4.83 24.82
CA ALA A 127 -8.30 4.18 23.59
C ALA A 127 -6.77 4.20 23.49
N PHE A 128 -6.21 3.25 22.76
CA PHE A 128 -4.78 3.24 22.46
C PHE A 128 -4.41 4.41 21.55
N ALA A 129 -3.35 5.11 21.89
CA ALA A 129 -2.86 6.24 21.12
C ALA A 129 -2.02 5.78 19.92
N ASP A 130 -2.69 5.25 18.90
CA ASP A 130 -2.17 5.03 17.56
C ASP A 130 -2.57 6.24 16.72
N LEU A 131 -1.68 7.21 16.61
CA LEU A 131 -2.00 8.52 16.06
C LEU A 131 -1.07 8.88 14.91
N VAL A 132 -1.61 9.61 13.94
CA VAL A 132 -0.82 10.22 12.86
C VAL A 132 -1.15 11.70 12.79
N MET A 133 -0.12 12.55 12.84
CA MET A 133 -0.22 13.97 12.56
C MET A 133 0.30 14.22 11.15
N PHE A 134 -0.55 14.77 10.29
CA PHE A 134 -0.24 15.00 8.88
C PHE A 134 -0.89 16.28 8.35
N ASP A 135 -0.34 16.79 7.27
CA ASP A 135 -0.91 17.88 6.48
C ASP A 135 -1.71 17.27 5.32
N ALA A 136 -3.03 17.39 5.38
CA ALA A 136 -3.91 16.75 4.39
C ALA A 136 -3.77 17.34 2.97
N ASP A 137 -3.35 18.60 2.84
CA ASP A 137 -3.20 19.29 1.56
C ASP A 137 -1.86 18.98 0.90
N ASN A 138 -0.84 18.70 1.72
CA ASN A 138 0.51 18.36 1.27
C ASN A 138 0.84 16.88 1.39
N THR A 139 -0.10 16.04 1.82
CA THR A 139 0.11 14.59 1.85
C THR A 139 0.21 14.04 0.43
N LYS A 140 1.31 13.31 0.15
CA LYS A 140 1.60 12.75 -1.16
C LYS A 140 2.30 11.40 -1.06
N ASP A 141 1.88 10.48 -1.91
CA ASP A 141 2.59 9.24 -2.18
C ASP A 141 3.69 9.48 -3.22
N ASN A 142 4.92 9.15 -2.89
CA ASN A 142 6.07 9.24 -3.78
C ASN A 142 6.55 7.87 -4.26
N SER A 143 5.97 6.77 -3.73
CA SER A 143 6.40 5.42 -4.10
C SER A 143 6.08 5.11 -5.57
N THR A 144 7.02 4.48 -6.25
CA THR A 144 6.91 4.08 -7.66
C THR A 144 7.24 2.60 -7.83
N PHE A 145 6.97 2.03 -8.99
CA PHE A 145 7.37 0.65 -9.29
C PHE A 145 8.89 0.49 -9.44
N SER A 146 9.61 1.55 -9.80
CA SER A 146 11.07 1.55 -9.86
C SER A 146 11.72 1.77 -8.49
N ASP A 147 11.04 2.48 -7.59
CA ASP A 147 11.45 2.67 -6.20
C ASP A 147 10.22 2.75 -5.29
N SER A 148 9.86 1.61 -4.74
CA SER A 148 8.67 1.47 -3.88
C SER A 148 8.92 1.90 -2.43
N THR A 149 10.17 2.21 -2.07
CA THR A 149 10.58 2.57 -0.71
C THR A 149 10.60 4.08 -0.46
N LEU A 150 10.33 4.88 -1.48
CA LEU A 150 10.28 6.35 -1.37
C LEU A 150 9.28 6.77 -0.29
N LYS A 151 9.75 7.63 0.59
CA LYS A 151 8.94 8.15 1.70
C LYS A 151 7.84 9.08 1.20
N SER A 152 6.67 8.95 1.78
CA SER A 152 5.56 9.87 1.56
C SER A 152 5.84 11.24 2.19
N GLU A 153 5.29 12.28 1.59
CA GLU A 153 5.33 13.65 2.11
C GLU A 153 4.09 13.97 2.94
N GLY A 154 4.15 15.05 3.72
CA GLY A 154 3.05 15.58 4.52
C GLY A 154 2.77 14.83 5.82
N ILE A 155 3.55 13.79 6.17
CA ILE A 155 3.43 13.08 7.44
C ILE A 155 4.44 13.66 8.44
N HIS A 156 3.94 14.32 9.49
CA HIS A 156 4.78 14.95 10.50
C HIS A 156 5.17 14.01 11.63
N SER A 157 4.22 13.30 12.19
CA SER A 157 4.49 12.42 13.34
C SER A 157 3.58 11.21 13.35
N VAL A 158 4.12 10.09 13.85
CA VAL A 158 3.37 8.84 14.06
C VAL A 158 3.62 8.35 15.48
N TRP A 159 2.56 7.95 16.17
CA TRP A 159 2.60 7.28 17.47
C TRP A 159 1.99 5.89 17.35
N VAL A 160 2.61 4.94 18.00
CA VAL A 160 2.11 3.57 18.15
C VAL A 160 2.05 3.25 19.64
N ASN A 161 0.90 2.84 20.14
CA ASN A 161 0.67 2.58 21.57
C ASN A 161 1.17 3.72 22.48
N GLY A 162 0.99 4.98 22.06
CA GLY A 162 1.40 6.17 22.81
C GLY A 162 2.88 6.57 22.67
N THR A 163 3.71 5.76 22.02
CA THR A 163 5.12 6.07 21.79
C THR A 163 5.32 6.67 20.42
N ARG A 164 5.95 7.83 20.31
CA ARG A 164 6.26 8.46 19.02
C ARG A 164 7.37 7.70 18.31
N VAL A 165 7.05 7.12 17.14
CA VAL A 165 7.96 6.33 16.34
C VAL A 165 8.51 7.06 15.12
N LEU A 166 7.84 8.14 14.68
CA LEU A 166 8.29 8.98 13.57
C LEU A 166 8.08 10.46 13.91
N TYR A 167 9.06 11.30 13.57
CA TYR A 167 8.99 12.75 13.65
C TYR A 167 9.74 13.39 12.49
N ASN A 168 9.05 14.24 11.72
CA ASN A 168 9.63 14.95 10.55
C ASN A 168 10.45 14.05 9.62
N GLY A 169 9.94 12.84 9.31
CA GLY A 169 10.58 11.89 8.40
C GLY A 169 11.69 11.03 9.03
N GLU A 170 12.00 11.22 10.32
CA GLU A 170 13.01 10.46 11.05
C GLU A 170 12.36 9.45 12.00
N PHE A 171 12.81 8.19 11.92
CA PHE A 171 12.39 7.14 12.84
C PHE A 171 13.15 7.22 14.16
N SER A 172 12.41 7.05 15.27
CA SER A 172 12.98 7.07 16.63
C SER A 172 13.77 5.81 17.00
N GLY A 173 13.67 4.75 16.22
CA GLY A 173 14.20 3.42 16.56
C GLY A 173 13.37 2.66 17.61
N GLN A 174 12.30 3.25 18.13
CA GLN A 174 11.40 2.58 19.08
C GLN A 174 10.48 1.60 18.35
N LEU A 175 10.26 0.43 18.96
CA LEU A 175 9.39 -0.64 18.42
C LEU A 175 8.26 -0.97 19.42
N PRO A 176 7.32 -0.06 19.68
CA PRO A 176 6.26 -0.24 20.68
C PRO A 176 5.09 -1.08 20.17
N GLY A 177 5.18 -1.61 18.96
CA GLY A 177 4.17 -2.49 18.37
C GLY A 177 3.97 -3.77 19.19
N ARG A 178 2.77 -4.33 19.11
CA ARG A 178 2.43 -5.61 19.74
C ARG A 178 1.47 -6.40 18.86
N ILE A 179 1.47 -7.71 19.02
CA ILE A 179 0.50 -8.58 18.37
C ILE A 179 -0.89 -8.31 18.98
N LEU A 180 -1.86 -8.04 18.11
CA LEU A 180 -3.26 -7.86 18.51
C LEU A 180 -3.99 -9.17 18.26
N LEU A 181 -4.52 -9.74 19.32
CA LEU A 181 -5.34 -10.95 19.25
C LEU A 181 -6.82 -10.56 19.32
N LYS A 182 -7.65 -11.19 18.50
CA LYS A 182 -9.09 -11.09 18.65
C LYS A 182 -9.46 -11.70 20.00
N ASN A 183 -10.08 -10.92 20.88
CA ASN A 183 -10.59 -11.44 22.14
C ASN A 183 -11.60 -12.56 21.80
N LYS A 184 -11.36 -13.75 22.31
CA LYS A 184 -12.39 -14.81 22.35
C LYS A 184 -13.42 -14.30 23.36
N GLU A 185 -14.65 -14.05 22.89
CA GLU A 185 -15.79 -13.88 23.77
C GLU A 185 -16.04 -15.15 24.55
#